data_a4b5fab3f326863df154c4dd7ffbf854
#
_entry.id   a4b5fab3f326863df154c4dd7ffbf854
#
_cell.length_a   1.000
_cell.length_b   1.000
_cell.length_c   1.000
_cell.angle_alpha   90.00
_cell.angle_beta   90.00
_cell.angle_gamma   90.00
#
_symmetry.space_group_name_H-M   'P 1'
#
loop_
_entity.id
_entity.type
_entity.pdbx_description
1 polymer ?
#
loop_
_entity_poly.entity_id
_entity_poly.type
_entity_poly.pdbx_seq_one_letter_code
_entity_poly.pdbx_strand_id
1 'polypeptide(L)'
;MLLDVIYSICFNICLLVVLAFMMTKMDFVQRLLLNEEGGSEEGRGESVWQRLWEKVLLGVIFGVFCIISDYIGIQVTGALPNARVIGVLSAGFLGGPVSGFITTAIAAAHRYLIFPERISTVACVLSAIIHGIIGSFIGWKKKENRQYSNTFLLGVTFISEMIHIVLILLLTRPFDAAVEIVKIVIVPMVIINSVGMVIFFNVFKSIFNTEDLKVASKVSLAMRTAERCTPYLGSVENDRKTAGRIIDIIMEEYHCQGAALIDDMKFLARSGAFSSIVLTENNYPRLLSATKTFKTTRISRVPLPEDGFYPLYKENVIISAPILLDEGKVLALVMLVKKNAYSYRADIEFVTGLANHFAMQIKLSEMEKQKEELRKAELRTLQSQINPHFLFNSLNTISYFCREKPEKARELLLALSSYFRSMLEDTDYMVTLDTELEHVKAYTMLEEARFEKRLSIEINADPEALRSCVPNLILQPIVENAVHHGAMQREKGVGKVIVNVKREERSTRIDVIDNGPGMDYRIVQSLYGGEKVEHTGIGMMNVQQRLISLYGKSYGLQIVTSEEGTDVRMNIPDSASGSAQQEKTPG
;
A
#
# COMPACT_ATOMS: atom_id res chain seq x y z
N MET A 1 2.70 9.17 66.91
CA MET A 1 3.77 9.77 66.10
C MET A 1 4.00 9.09 64.76
N LEU A 2 4.28 7.76 64.61
CA LEU A 2 4.42 7.10 63.32
C LEU A 2 3.13 7.15 62.53
N LEU A 3 1.98 6.86 63.14
CA LEU A 3 0.66 6.95 62.51
C LEU A 3 0.32 8.36 62.03
N ASP A 4 0.70 9.38 62.77
CA ASP A 4 0.48 10.77 62.39
C ASP A 4 1.29 11.17 61.15
N VAL A 5 2.52 10.66 61.06
CA VAL A 5 3.37 10.84 59.86
C VAL A 5 2.76 10.17 58.64
N ILE A 6 2.31 8.92 58.80
CA ILE A 6 1.62 8.17 57.72
C ILE A 6 0.37 8.94 57.26
N TYR A 7 -0.47 9.38 58.22
CA TYR A 7 -1.67 10.17 57.92
C TYR A 7 -1.35 11.46 57.15
N SER A 8 -0.33 12.23 57.62
CA SER A 8 0.09 13.46 56.95
C SER A 8 0.56 13.24 55.51
N ILE A 9 1.39 12.22 55.27
CA ILE A 9 1.90 11.91 53.94
C ILE A 9 0.74 11.42 53.03
N CYS A 10 -0.15 10.53 53.52
CA CYS A 10 -1.30 10.10 52.79
C CYS A 10 -2.25 11.24 52.42
N PHE A 11 -2.50 12.18 53.34
CA PHE A 11 -3.29 13.38 53.09
C PHE A 11 -2.67 14.26 51.98
N ASN A 12 -1.34 14.48 52.04
CA ASN A 12 -0.62 15.19 50.98
C ASN A 12 -0.74 14.48 49.60
N ILE A 13 -0.69 13.15 49.56
CA ILE A 13 -0.88 12.39 48.34
C ILE A 13 -2.31 12.51 47.80
N CYS A 14 -3.32 12.45 48.70
CA CYS A 14 -4.70 12.69 48.30
C CYS A 14 -4.90 14.08 47.66
N LEU A 15 -4.33 15.11 48.30
CA LEU A 15 -4.36 16.47 47.75
C LEU A 15 -3.68 16.56 46.39
N LEU A 16 -2.54 15.89 46.22
CA LEU A 16 -1.81 15.84 44.95
C LEU A 16 -2.57 15.10 43.88
N VAL A 17 -3.28 14.03 44.23
CA VAL A 17 -4.16 13.29 43.27
C VAL A 17 -5.34 14.16 42.82
N VAL A 18 -5.95 14.92 43.74
CA VAL A 18 -7.01 15.89 43.39
C VAL A 18 -6.45 16.97 42.47
N LEU A 19 -5.27 17.51 42.78
CA LEU A 19 -4.59 18.47 41.90
C LEU A 19 -4.32 17.88 40.51
N ALA A 20 -3.79 16.64 40.45
CA ALA A 20 -3.57 15.94 39.21
C ALA A 20 -4.87 15.82 38.40
N PHE A 21 -5.97 15.41 39.03
CA PHE A 21 -7.25 15.30 38.37
C PHE A 21 -7.75 16.65 37.83
N MET A 22 -7.62 17.74 38.61
CA MET A 22 -7.93 19.09 38.14
C MET A 22 -7.05 19.48 36.93
N MET A 23 -5.75 19.23 37.02
CA MET A 23 -4.79 19.52 35.96
C MET A 23 -5.13 18.76 34.66
N THR A 24 -5.64 17.52 34.74
CA THR A 24 -6.06 16.77 33.53
C THR A 24 -7.20 17.43 32.76
N LYS A 25 -7.95 18.34 33.39
CA LYS A 25 -9.05 19.11 32.77
C LYS A 25 -8.60 20.47 32.22
N MET A 26 -7.37 20.87 32.49
CA MET A 26 -6.85 22.17 32.05
C MET A 26 -6.33 22.06 30.60
N ASP A 27 -6.82 22.94 29.73
CA ASP A 27 -6.50 22.95 28.30
C ASP A 27 -5.00 23.02 28.02
N PHE A 28 -4.26 23.84 28.76
CA PHE A 28 -2.82 23.99 28.54
C PHE A 28 -2.05 22.73 28.92
N VAL A 29 -2.48 21.97 29.94
CA VAL A 29 -1.85 20.72 30.35
C VAL A 29 -2.08 19.65 29.27
N GLN A 30 -3.31 19.55 28.77
CA GLN A 30 -3.63 18.63 27.69
C GLN A 30 -2.83 18.98 26.43
N ARG A 31 -2.74 20.25 26.04
CA ARG A 31 -1.90 20.69 24.92
C ARG A 31 -0.42 20.33 25.15
N LEU A 32 0.11 20.64 26.34
CA LEU A 32 1.51 20.36 26.67
C LEU A 32 1.86 18.87 26.58
N LEU A 33 0.91 17.99 26.94
CA LEU A 33 1.11 16.54 26.95
C LEU A 33 0.84 15.87 25.60
N LEU A 34 -0.17 16.34 24.84
CA LEU A 34 -0.61 15.71 23.60
C LEU A 34 0.02 16.30 22.32
N ASN A 35 0.43 17.58 22.34
CA ASN A 35 0.93 18.30 21.16
C ASN A 35 2.40 18.02 20.78
N GLU A 36 3.16 17.25 21.56
CA GLU A 36 4.56 16.95 21.21
C GLU A 36 4.70 15.79 20.22
N GLU A 37 3.64 15.02 19.94
CA GLU A 37 3.73 13.76 19.16
C GLU A 37 3.41 13.86 17.66
N GLY A 38 3.04 14.98 17.12
CA GLY A 38 2.61 14.92 15.74
C GLY A 38 2.46 16.25 15.01
N GLY A 39 3.47 16.63 14.31
CA GLY A 39 3.29 17.65 13.30
C GLY A 39 4.62 18.11 12.69
N SER A 40 4.80 17.75 11.43
CA SER A 40 5.71 18.43 10.52
C SER A 40 5.68 19.95 10.72
N GLU A 41 6.81 20.58 10.63
CA GLU A 41 7.11 21.96 11.02
C GLU A 41 6.29 23.09 10.39
N GLU A 42 5.43 22.82 9.43
CA GLU A 42 4.73 23.84 8.61
C GLU A 42 3.46 24.46 9.24
N GLY A 43 3.07 24.07 10.45
CA GLY A 43 1.84 24.57 11.10
C GLY A 43 2.02 25.20 12.49
N ARG A 44 3.24 25.55 12.91
CA ARG A 44 3.51 26.16 14.21
C ARG A 44 3.15 27.65 14.26
N GLY A 45 1.86 27.94 14.34
CA GLY A 45 1.39 29.27 14.76
C GLY A 45 1.47 29.50 16.29
N GLU A 46 1.80 28.47 17.09
CA GLU A 46 2.06 28.66 18.51
C GLU A 46 3.47 29.22 18.70
N SER A 47 3.54 30.46 19.25
CA SER A 47 4.84 31.09 19.51
C SER A 47 5.63 30.25 20.50
N VAL A 48 6.95 30.15 20.30
CA VAL A 48 7.90 29.52 21.25
C VAL A 48 7.66 30.05 22.68
N TRP A 49 7.27 31.31 22.79
CA TRP A 49 6.91 31.98 24.02
C TRP A 49 5.66 31.38 24.71
N GLN A 50 4.64 30.99 23.97
CA GLN A 50 3.43 30.36 24.54
C GLN A 50 3.76 29.02 25.20
N ARG A 51 4.54 28.18 24.55
CA ARG A 51 5.02 26.88 25.13
C ARG A 51 5.90 27.11 26.33
N LEU A 52 6.75 28.13 26.28
CA LEU A 52 7.58 28.47 27.43
C LEU A 52 6.72 28.89 28.62
N TRP A 53 5.72 29.73 28.42
CA TRP A 53 4.79 30.17 29.48
C TRP A 53 3.97 29.00 30.04
N GLU A 54 3.54 28.05 29.24
CA GLU A 54 2.82 26.85 29.69
C GLU A 54 3.73 26.00 30.63
N LYS A 55 5.02 25.84 30.30
CA LYS A 55 6.00 25.17 31.15
C LYS A 55 6.29 25.94 32.43
N VAL A 56 6.35 27.26 32.35
CA VAL A 56 6.50 28.13 33.53
C VAL A 56 5.31 27.97 34.47
N LEU A 57 4.09 28.07 33.92
CA LEU A 57 2.86 27.91 34.69
C LEU A 57 2.77 26.54 35.36
N LEU A 58 3.12 25.47 34.67
CA LEU A 58 3.20 24.12 35.22
C LEU A 58 4.18 24.06 36.38
N GLY A 59 5.36 24.67 36.24
CA GLY A 59 6.36 24.74 37.30
C GLY A 59 5.89 25.50 38.53
N VAL A 60 5.15 26.61 38.34
CA VAL A 60 4.57 27.40 39.45
C VAL A 60 3.48 26.58 40.17
N ILE A 61 2.60 25.89 39.47
CA ILE A 61 1.53 25.06 40.07
C ILE A 61 2.16 23.99 41.00
N PHE A 62 3.17 23.26 40.51
CA PHE A 62 3.88 22.28 41.34
C PHE A 62 4.68 22.91 42.46
N GLY A 63 5.23 24.12 42.24
CA GLY A 63 5.89 24.89 43.28
C GLY A 63 4.98 25.26 44.45
N VAL A 64 3.78 25.76 44.11
CA VAL A 64 2.71 26.05 45.09
C VAL A 64 2.28 24.78 45.83
N PHE A 65 2.14 23.66 45.15
CA PHE A 65 1.86 22.37 45.80
C PHE A 65 2.96 22.01 46.80
N CYS A 66 4.24 22.18 46.46
CA CYS A 66 5.36 21.90 47.37
C CYS A 66 5.29 22.79 48.61
N ILE A 67 4.91 24.07 48.49
CA ILE A 67 4.67 24.98 49.60
C ILE A 67 3.56 24.46 50.52
N ILE A 68 2.40 24.13 49.93
CA ILE A 68 1.22 23.61 50.66
C ILE A 68 1.61 22.32 51.39
N SER A 69 2.37 21.43 50.77
CA SER A 69 2.83 20.18 51.35
C SER A 69 3.73 20.40 52.60
N ASP A 70 4.52 21.48 52.64
CA ASP A 70 5.32 21.84 53.80
C ASP A 70 4.47 22.31 55.01
N TYR A 71 3.33 22.95 54.79
CA TYR A 71 2.42 23.38 55.85
C TYR A 71 1.51 22.28 56.39
N ILE A 72 1.17 21.30 55.58
CA ILE A 72 0.36 20.14 55.99
C ILE A 72 1.21 19.11 56.73
N GLY A 73 2.53 19.12 56.55
CA GLY A 73 3.45 18.22 57.23
C GLY A 73 3.40 18.32 58.76
N ILE A 74 3.33 17.18 59.47
CA ILE A 74 3.39 17.11 60.93
C ILE A 74 4.85 17.15 61.36
N GLN A 75 5.13 18.00 62.33
CA GLN A 75 6.49 18.14 62.83
C GLN A 75 6.90 16.93 63.68
N VAL A 76 7.99 16.29 63.32
CA VAL A 76 8.58 15.14 64.02
C VAL A 76 10.02 15.47 64.36
N THR A 77 10.32 15.64 65.68
CA THR A 77 11.68 15.94 66.20
C THR A 77 12.45 16.99 65.40
N GLY A 78 11.74 18.05 64.92
CA GLY A 78 12.33 19.13 64.13
C GLY A 78 12.42 18.93 62.63
N ALA A 79 11.90 17.80 62.09
CA ALA A 79 11.74 17.54 60.66
C ALA A 79 10.26 17.60 60.24
N LEU A 80 10.00 17.86 58.95
CA LEU A 80 8.68 17.85 58.33
C LEU A 80 8.67 16.80 57.20
N PRO A 81 8.26 15.57 57.51
CA PRO A 81 8.00 14.59 56.45
C PRO A 81 6.83 15.04 55.56
N ASN A 82 7.01 15.00 54.26
CA ASN A 82 6.05 15.48 53.26
C ASN A 82 6.17 14.73 51.95
N ALA A 83 5.25 15.01 51.02
CA ALA A 83 5.22 14.42 49.67
C ALA A 83 5.89 15.32 48.60
N ARG A 84 6.73 16.26 48.98
CA ARG A 84 7.36 17.24 48.06
C ARG A 84 8.16 16.59 46.91
N VAL A 85 8.80 15.44 47.15
CA VAL A 85 9.55 14.70 46.14
C VAL A 85 8.66 14.39 44.91
N ILE A 86 7.39 14.03 45.14
CA ILE A 86 6.44 13.74 44.04
C ILE A 86 6.21 15.00 43.20
N GLY A 87 5.99 16.15 43.85
CA GLY A 87 5.77 17.42 43.14
C GLY A 87 6.99 17.85 42.30
N VAL A 88 8.19 17.80 42.89
CA VAL A 88 9.42 18.21 42.19
C VAL A 88 9.77 17.29 41.02
N LEU A 89 9.75 15.96 41.22
CA LEU A 89 10.02 15.00 40.18
C LEU A 89 8.98 15.09 39.03
N SER A 90 7.69 15.21 39.40
CA SER A 90 6.59 15.28 38.44
C SER A 90 6.65 16.52 37.55
N ALA A 91 7.01 17.68 38.13
CA ALA A 91 7.22 18.90 37.36
C ALA A 91 8.30 18.72 36.28
N GLY A 92 9.40 18.06 36.63
CA GLY A 92 10.47 17.74 35.70
C GLY A 92 10.03 16.72 34.63
N PHE A 93 9.35 15.66 35.03
CA PHE A 93 8.86 14.61 34.10
C PHE A 93 7.84 15.15 33.09
N LEU A 94 6.89 15.98 33.54
CA LEU A 94 5.80 16.48 32.69
C LEU A 94 6.20 17.72 31.88
N GLY A 95 6.93 18.67 32.49
CA GLY A 95 7.29 19.95 31.88
C GLY A 95 8.75 20.07 31.43
N GLY A 96 9.57 19.07 31.72
CA GLY A 96 11.00 19.06 31.40
C GLY A 96 11.81 20.05 32.24
N PRO A 97 13.01 20.47 31.78
CA PRO A 97 13.96 21.28 32.56
C PRO A 97 13.38 22.60 33.07
N VAL A 98 12.55 23.29 32.27
CA VAL A 98 12.00 24.59 32.66
C VAL A 98 11.06 24.45 33.86
N SER A 99 10.08 23.54 33.79
CA SER A 99 9.13 23.32 34.90
C SER A 99 9.84 22.76 36.12
N GLY A 100 10.76 21.81 35.93
CA GLY A 100 11.55 21.24 37.04
C GLY A 100 12.40 22.28 37.75
N PHE A 101 13.08 23.16 37.03
CA PHE A 101 13.87 24.24 37.62
C PHE A 101 13.01 25.22 38.45
N ILE A 102 11.88 25.66 37.88
CA ILE A 102 10.99 26.62 38.56
C ILE A 102 10.41 26.01 39.83
N THR A 103 9.89 24.78 39.76
CA THR A 103 9.35 24.07 40.93
C THR A 103 10.42 23.91 42.01
N THR A 104 11.64 23.51 41.60
CA THR A 104 12.77 23.35 42.53
C THR A 104 13.15 24.65 43.19
N ALA A 105 13.26 25.74 42.41
CA ALA A 105 13.59 27.06 42.94
C ALA A 105 12.57 27.53 43.96
N ILE A 106 11.26 27.39 43.66
CA ILE A 106 10.17 27.76 44.59
C ILE A 106 10.23 26.89 45.85
N ALA A 107 10.33 25.58 45.73
CA ALA A 107 10.33 24.66 46.86
C ALA A 107 11.58 24.83 47.77
N ALA A 108 12.76 25.02 47.16
CA ALA A 108 14.02 25.23 47.90
C ALA A 108 14.05 26.60 48.57
N ALA A 109 13.67 27.68 47.85
CA ALA A 109 13.62 29.03 48.40
C ALA A 109 12.63 29.13 49.57
N HIS A 110 11.42 28.61 49.41
CA HIS A 110 10.41 28.59 50.47
C HIS A 110 10.94 27.88 51.71
N ARG A 111 11.49 26.69 51.55
CA ARG A 111 12.03 25.90 52.66
C ARG A 111 13.15 26.62 53.42
N TYR A 112 14.08 27.25 52.68
CA TYR A 112 15.21 27.96 53.25
C TYR A 112 14.80 29.26 53.97
N LEU A 113 13.88 30.03 53.38
CA LEU A 113 13.48 31.35 53.90
C LEU A 113 12.47 31.25 55.04
N ILE A 114 11.57 30.30 55.03
CA ILE A 114 10.46 30.22 56.01
C ILE A 114 10.82 29.32 57.20
N PHE A 115 11.66 28.32 56.99
CA PHE A 115 12.02 27.36 58.04
C PHE A 115 13.53 27.23 58.25
N PRO A 116 14.29 28.35 58.41
CA PRO A 116 15.76 28.30 58.50
C PRO A 116 16.28 27.62 59.77
N GLU A 117 15.54 27.72 60.84
CA GLU A 117 15.96 27.21 62.19
C GLU A 117 15.79 25.70 62.37
N ARG A 118 15.17 25.01 61.36
CA ARG A 118 14.97 23.56 61.46
C ARG A 118 16.24 22.80 61.14
N ILE A 119 16.58 21.83 62.01
CA ILE A 119 17.80 21.03 61.86
C ILE A 119 17.97 20.29 60.54
N SER A 120 16.88 19.94 59.88
CA SER A 120 16.87 19.24 58.59
C SER A 120 16.74 20.17 57.34
N THR A 121 16.72 21.51 57.52
CA THR A 121 16.46 22.45 56.40
C THR A 121 17.48 22.32 55.27
N VAL A 122 18.78 22.28 55.60
CA VAL A 122 19.84 22.17 54.58
C VAL A 122 19.74 20.87 53.81
N ALA A 123 19.50 19.74 54.50
CA ALA A 123 19.30 18.43 53.85
C ALA A 123 18.10 18.44 52.92
N CYS A 124 16.98 19.05 53.34
CA CYS A 124 15.75 19.15 52.53
C CYS A 124 15.89 20.06 51.30
N VAL A 125 16.64 21.17 51.42
CA VAL A 125 16.92 22.06 50.27
C VAL A 125 17.80 21.34 49.24
N LEU A 126 18.90 20.72 49.71
CA LEU A 126 19.80 20.01 48.81
C LEU A 126 19.12 18.82 48.13
N SER A 127 18.29 18.05 48.86
CA SER A 127 17.50 16.96 48.27
C SER A 127 16.53 17.47 47.20
N ALA A 128 15.83 18.59 47.42
CA ALA A 128 14.93 19.18 46.43
C ALA A 128 15.66 19.56 45.14
N ILE A 129 16.88 20.11 45.24
CA ILE A 129 17.73 20.44 44.08
C ILE A 129 18.09 19.17 43.32
N ILE A 130 18.52 18.10 44.01
CA ILE A 130 18.88 16.83 43.39
C ILE A 130 17.65 16.20 42.70
N HIS A 131 16.51 16.18 43.37
CA HIS A 131 15.24 15.68 42.77
C HIS A 131 14.86 16.48 41.55
N GLY A 132 15.01 17.81 41.56
CA GLY A 132 14.75 18.67 40.39
C GLY A 132 15.66 18.38 39.22
N ILE A 133 16.95 18.13 39.49
CA ILE A 133 17.91 17.73 38.45
C ILE A 133 17.50 16.36 37.84
N ILE A 134 17.23 15.37 38.70
CA ILE A 134 16.79 14.02 38.25
C ILE A 134 15.53 14.12 37.40
N GLY A 135 14.49 14.80 37.91
CA GLY A 135 13.22 14.96 37.18
C GLY A 135 13.40 15.68 35.88
N SER A 136 14.16 16.77 35.86
CA SER A 136 14.45 17.57 34.65
C SER A 136 15.21 16.78 33.59
N PHE A 137 16.22 16.03 34.02
CA PHE A 137 17.02 15.19 33.11
C PHE A 137 16.20 14.08 32.47
N ILE A 138 15.38 13.38 33.25
CA ILE A 138 14.50 12.32 32.74
C ILE A 138 13.47 12.90 31.79
N GLY A 139 12.82 14.02 32.12
CA GLY A 139 11.86 14.69 31.26
C GLY A 139 12.47 15.25 29.98
N TRP A 140 13.74 15.68 30.02
CA TRP A 140 14.48 16.13 28.85
C TRP A 140 14.82 14.97 27.89
N LYS A 141 15.25 13.83 28.41
CA LYS A 141 15.66 12.67 27.63
C LYS A 141 14.45 11.97 26.95
N LYS A 142 13.27 12.02 27.58
CA LYS A 142 12.07 11.32 27.11
C LYS A 142 11.07 12.27 26.46
N LYS A 143 11.47 12.91 25.35
CA LYS A 143 10.65 13.93 24.65
C LYS A 143 9.43 13.36 23.94
N GLU A 144 9.50 12.13 23.39
CA GLU A 144 8.51 11.63 22.42
C GLU A 144 7.41 10.76 23.02
N ASN A 145 7.63 10.16 24.18
CA ASN A 145 6.61 9.33 24.84
C ASN A 145 6.72 9.47 26.35
N ARG A 146 5.93 10.38 26.94
CA ARG A 146 5.93 10.65 28.38
C ARG A 146 5.21 9.60 29.22
N GLN A 147 4.89 8.45 28.64
CA GLN A 147 4.37 7.32 29.40
C GLN A 147 5.51 6.61 30.14
N TYR A 148 5.49 6.69 31.45
CA TYR A 148 6.43 6.01 32.32
C TYR A 148 5.82 4.72 32.86
N SER A 149 6.60 3.62 32.92
CA SER A 149 6.13 2.40 33.57
C SER A 149 6.03 2.58 35.08
N ASN A 150 5.08 1.89 35.70
CA ASN A 150 4.89 1.97 37.15
C ASN A 150 6.16 1.53 37.91
N THR A 151 6.87 0.51 37.40
CA THR A 151 8.14 0.04 37.99
C THR A 151 9.24 1.09 37.92
N PHE A 152 9.33 1.84 36.83
CA PHE A 152 10.27 2.95 36.68
C PHE A 152 9.97 4.08 37.66
N LEU A 153 8.68 4.48 37.78
CA LEU A 153 8.27 5.52 38.74
C LEU A 153 8.56 5.13 40.17
N LEU A 154 8.24 3.89 40.56
CA LEU A 154 8.60 3.35 41.88
C LEU A 154 10.11 3.41 42.11
N GLY A 155 10.91 2.92 41.17
CA GLY A 155 12.37 2.84 41.32
C GLY A 155 13.03 4.22 41.42
N VAL A 156 12.64 5.17 40.55
CA VAL A 156 13.22 6.53 40.60
C VAL A 156 12.84 7.25 41.90
N THR A 157 11.57 7.15 42.32
CA THR A 157 11.13 7.82 43.58
C THR A 157 11.78 7.18 44.80
N PHE A 158 11.89 5.83 44.83
CA PHE A 158 12.59 5.10 45.88
C PHE A 158 14.04 5.55 46.00
N ILE A 159 14.79 5.59 44.89
CA ILE A 159 16.20 6.05 44.89
C ILE A 159 16.29 7.50 45.33
N SER A 160 15.38 8.37 44.86
CA SER A 160 15.36 9.79 45.23
C SER A 160 15.12 9.97 46.71
N GLU A 161 14.19 9.23 47.33
CA GLU A 161 13.96 9.26 48.77
C GLU A 161 15.14 8.68 49.57
N MET A 162 15.78 7.62 49.09
CA MET A 162 16.98 7.09 49.72
C MET A 162 18.12 8.12 49.74
N ILE A 163 18.30 8.88 48.64
CA ILE A 163 19.25 10.02 48.61
C ILE A 163 18.88 11.06 49.66
N HIS A 164 17.59 11.40 49.80
CA HIS A 164 17.11 12.34 50.81
C HIS A 164 17.42 11.85 52.22
N ILE A 165 17.16 10.60 52.56
CA ILE A 165 17.46 9.99 53.84
C ILE A 165 18.97 10.05 54.14
N VAL A 166 19.83 9.73 53.17
CA VAL A 166 21.28 9.83 53.31
C VAL A 166 21.72 11.28 53.58
N LEU A 167 21.11 12.26 52.90
CA LEU A 167 21.41 13.68 53.14
C LEU A 167 21.01 14.13 54.56
N ILE A 168 19.87 13.61 55.09
CA ILE A 168 19.48 13.89 56.47
C ILE A 168 20.54 13.37 57.43
N LEU A 169 21.01 12.14 57.28
CA LEU A 169 22.07 11.57 58.15
C LEU A 169 23.41 12.32 58.07
N LEU A 170 23.78 12.80 56.90
CA LEU A 170 25.07 13.48 56.68
C LEU A 170 25.08 14.94 57.17
N LEU A 171 23.96 15.67 56.95
CA LEU A 171 23.93 17.13 57.14
C LEU A 171 23.21 17.60 58.39
N THR A 172 22.39 16.75 59.02
CA THR A 172 21.67 17.12 60.23
C THR A 172 22.58 16.94 61.47
N ARG A 173 22.60 17.93 62.36
CA ARG A 173 23.38 17.90 63.62
C ARG A 173 22.46 18.28 64.78
N PRO A 174 22.58 17.65 65.96
CA PRO A 174 23.52 16.54 66.26
C PRO A 174 23.12 15.24 65.57
N PHE A 175 24.06 14.32 65.40
CA PHE A 175 23.86 13.06 64.66
C PHE A 175 22.79 12.16 65.29
N ASP A 176 22.69 12.09 66.58
CA ASP A 176 21.67 11.31 67.30
C ASP A 176 20.24 11.76 66.91
N ALA A 177 20.01 13.06 66.76
CA ALA A 177 18.76 13.61 66.33
C ALA A 177 18.47 13.21 64.85
N ALA A 178 19.50 13.18 63.98
CA ALA A 178 19.35 12.70 62.59
C ALA A 178 18.90 11.23 62.55
N VAL A 179 19.50 10.37 63.40
CA VAL A 179 19.15 8.96 63.50
C VAL A 179 17.70 8.76 63.99
N GLU A 180 17.29 9.54 65.01
CA GLU A 180 15.91 9.51 65.52
C GLU A 180 14.88 9.89 64.43
N ILE A 181 15.17 10.99 63.73
CA ILE A 181 14.31 11.42 62.57
C ILE A 181 14.20 10.29 61.56
N VAL A 182 15.33 9.74 61.12
CA VAL A 182 15.35 8.70 60.06
C VAL A 182 14.62 7.45 60.50
N LYS A 183 14.76 6.97 61.74
CA LYS A 183 14.00 5.80 62.24
C LYS A 183 12.48 5.95 62.08
N ILE A 184 11.94 7.16 62.19
CA ILE A 184 10.51 7.43 62.10
C ILE A 184 10.06 7.65 60.66
N VAL A 185 10.86 8.37 59.85
CA VAL A 185 10.42 8.85 58.55
C VAL A 185 10.79 7.93 57.38
N ILE A 186 11.79 7.03 57.52
CA ILE A 186 12.34 6.24 56.44
C ILE A 186 11.24 5.38 55.74
N VAL A 187 10.50 4.61 56.53
CA VAL A 187 9.47 3.72 55.98
C VAL A 187 8.29 4.49 55.34
N PRO A 188 7.69 5.48 56.05
CA PRO A 188 6.60 6.27 55.43
C PRO A 188 7.05 7.03 54.18
N MET A 189 8.16 7.74 54.23
CA MET A 189 8.61 8.57 53.12
C MET A 189 9.00 7.72 51.91
N VAL A 190 9.80 6.68 52.08
CA VAL A 190 10.28 5.87 50.96
C VAL A 190 9.16 5.06 50.34
N ILE A 191 8.32 4.41 51.15
CA ILE A 191 7.27 3.52 50.60
C ILE A 191 6.07 4.34 50.12
N ILE A 192 5.51 5.21 50.98
CA ILE A 192 4.25 5.89 50.65
C ILE A 192 4.45 6.90 49.51
N ASN A 193 5.57 7.65 49.47
CA ASN A 193 5.85 8.57 48.38
C ASN A 193 6.09 7.80 47.05
N SER A 194 6.75 6.64 47.07
CA SER A 194 6.95 5.84 45.87
C SER A 194 5.62 5.32 45.29
N VAL A 195 4.72 4.83 46.15
CA VAL A 195 3.37 4.44 45.75
C VAL A 195 2.53 5.65 45.30
N GLY A 196 2.64 6.77 46.05
CA GLY A 196 1.97 8.02 45.71
C GLY A 196 2.35 8.56 44.34
N MET A 197 3.62 8.44 43.94
CA MET A 197 4.09 8.79 42.60
C MET A 197 3.41 7.99 41.50
N VAL A 198 3.24 6.68 41.70
CA VAL A 198 2.56 5.82 40.75
C VAL A 198 1.07 6.20 40.63
N ILE A 199 0.40 6.41 41.78
CA ILE A 199 -1.01 6.83 41.78
C ILE A 199 -1.16 8.16 41.06
N PHE A 200 -0.31 9.13 41.35
CA PHE A 200 -0.31 10.44 40.70
C PHE A 200 -0.17 10.33 39.17
N PHE A 201 0.83 9.59 38.71
CA PHE A 201 1.05 9.44 37.27
C PHE A 201 -0.03 8.62 36.55
N ASN A 202 -0.67 7.67 37.22
CA ASN A 202 -1.82 6.94 36.63
C ASN A 202 -3.02 7.85 36.36
N VAL A 203 -3.18 8.95 37.11
CA VAL A 203 -4.20 9.96 36.80
C VAL A 203 -3.87 10.66 35.47
N PHE A 204 -2.62 11.06 35.25
CA PHE A 204 -2.23 11.64 33.95
C PHE A 204 -2.29 10.64 32.79
N LYS A 205 -1.98 9.37 33.04
CA LYS A 205 -2.09 8.30 32.03
C LYS A 205 -3.51 8.18 31.48
N SER A 206 -4.53 8.57 32.27
CA SER A 206 -5.92 8.57 31.78
C SER A 206 -6.14 9.53 30.59
N ILE A 207 -5.36 10.61 30.45
CA ILE A 207 -5.43 11.53 29.30
C ILE A 207 -5.04 10.77 28.03
N PHE A 208 -3.90 10.07 28.06
CA PHE A 208 -3.40 9.29 26.91
C PHE A 208 -4.36 8.15 26.57
N ASN A 209 -4.84 7.40 27.56
CA ASN A 209 -5.81 6.33 27.35
C ASN A 209 -7.11 6.84 26.70
N THR A 210 -7.59 8.03 27.11
CA THR A 210 -8.79 8.63 26.51
C THR A 210 -8.54 9.02 25.07
N GLU A 211 -7.37 9.54 24.73
CA GLU A 211 -7.01 9.89 23.37
C GLU A 211 -6.85 8.64 22.49
N ASP A 212 -6.19 7.60 22.98
CA ASP A 212 -6.05 6.32 22.26
C ASP A 212 -7.42 5.66 21.99
N LEU A 213 -8.36 5.75 22.93
CA LEU A 213 -9.75 5.30 22.72
C LEU A 213 -10.46 6.12 21.64
N LYS A 214 -10.26 7.45 21.59
CA LYS A 214 -10.78 8.28 20.52
C LYS A 214 -10.20 7.89 19.17
N VAL A 215 -8.88 7.68 19.09
CA VAL A 215 -8.21 7.20 17.88
C VAL A 215 -8.81 5.87 17.43
N ALA A 216 -8.92 4.88 18.31
CA ALA A 216 -9.49 3.58 17.99
C ALA A 216 -10.94 3.69 17.48
N SER A 217 -11.75 4.53 18.12
CA SER A 217 -13.13 4.82 17.69
C SER A 217 -13.18 5.44 16.29
N LYS A 218 -12.29 6.41 16.00
CA LYS A 218 -12.22 7.06 14.69
C LYS A 218 -11.69 6.15 13.59
N VAL A 219 -10.75 5.26 13.89
CA VAL A 219 -10.29 4.21 12.95
C VAL A 219 -11.43 3.25 12.61
N SER A 220 -12.21 2.81 13.62
CA SER A 220 -13.40 1.99 13.38
C SER A 220 -14.44 2.70 12.52
N LEU A 221 -14.64 4.01 12.76
CA LEU A 221 -15.52 4.84 11.94
C LEU A 221 -15.00 4.94 10.50
N ALA A 222 -13.69 5.12 10.30
CA ALA A 222 -13.08 5.18 8.97
C ALA A 222 -13.34 3.88 8.18
N MET A 223 -13.21 2.72 8.82
CA MET A 223 -13.49 1.42 8.18
C MET A 223 -14.95 1.31 7.74
N ARG A 224 -15.91 1.65 8.61
CA ARG A 224 -17.35 1.64 8.25
C ARG A 224 -17.67 2.62 7.12
N THR A 225 -17.12 3.82 7.17
CA THR A 225 -17.30 4.82 6.11
C THR A 225 -16.72 4.32 4.80
N ALA A 226 -15.53 3.69 4.85
CA ALA A 226 -14.87 3.12 3.70
C ALA A 226 -15.68 1.97 3.06
N GLU A 227 -16.25 1.07 3.86
CA GLU A 227 -17.14 0.00 3.37
C GLU A 227 -18.36 0.58 2.63
N ARG A 228 -18.99 1.63 3.17
CA ARG A 228 -20.11 2.31 2.50
C ARG A 228 -19.71 3.00 1.21
N CYS A 229 -18.46 3.45 1.10
CA CYS A 229 -17.93 4.10 -0.11
C CYS A 229 -17.45 3.10 -1.18
N THR A 230 -17.12 1.86 -0.81
CA THR A 230 -16.54 0.84 -1.70
C THR A 230 -17.29 0.66 -3.03
N PRO A 231 -18.64 0.59 -3.08
CA PRO A 231 -19.37 0.42 -4.34
C PRO A 231 -19.18 1.57 -5.34
N TYR A 232 -18.72 2.72 -4.87
CA TYR A 232 -18.57 3.93 -5.67
C TYR A 232 -17.12 4.19 -6.11
N LEU A 233 -16.13 3.52 -5.52
CA LEU A 233 -14.70 3.83 -5.73
C LEU A 233 -14.20 3.43 -7.12
N GLY A 234 -14.73 2.37 -7.73
CA GLY A 234 -14.28 1.89 -9.04
C GLY A 234 -14.52 2.83 -10.22
N SER A 235 -15.34 3.89 -10.04
CA SER A 235 -15.65 4.88 -11.08
C SER A 235 -15.43 6.33 -10.64
N VAL A 236 -14.80 6.54 -9.48
CA VAL A 236 -14.66 7.86 -8.84
C VAL A 236 -13.95 8.91 -9.70
N GLU A 237 -13.01 8.50 -10.54
CA GLU A 237 -12.25 9.40 -11.41
C GLU A 237 -13.05 9.91 -12.61
N ASN A 238 -13.98 9.10 -13.10
CA ASN A 238 -14.69 9.34 -14.35
C ASN A 238 -16.13 9.82 -14.15
N ASP A 239 -16.70 9.68 -12.95
CA ASP A 239 -18.07 10.05 -12.66
C ASP A 239 -18.18 10.98 -11.43
N ARG A 240 -18.46 12.25 -11.70
CA ARG A 240 -18.68 13.28 -10.65
C ARG A 240 -19.85 12.97 -9.70
N LYS A 241 -20.88 12.25 -10.16
CA LYS A 241 -22.02 11.88 -9.31
C LYS A 241 -21.57 10.86 -8.27
N THR A 242 -20.77 9.90 -8.71
CA THR A 242 -20.18 8.88 -7.84
C THR A 242 -19.23 9.49 -6.81
N ALA A 243 -18.35 10.40 -7.25
CA ALA A 243 -17.48 11.15 -6.35
C ALA A 243 -18.29 11.98 -5.34
N GLY A 244 -19.40 12.60 -5.78
CA GLY A 244 -20.34 13.32 -4.92
C GLY A 244 -20.93 12.43 -3.83
N ARG A 245 -21.36 11.23 -4.18
CA ARG A 245 -21.93 10.27 -3.24
C ARG A 245 -20.95 9.84 -2.15
N ILE A 246 -19.67 9.68 -2.51
CA ILE A 246 -18.60 9.40 -1.53
C ILE A 246 -18.48 10.55 -0.52
N ILE A 247 -18.45 11.78 -1.00
CA ILE A 247 -18.36 12.95 -0.12
C ILE A 247 -19.60 13.08 0.79
N ASP A 248 -20.79 12.81 0.28
CA ASP A 248 -22.01 12.82 1.09
C ASP A 248 -21.96 11.78 2.21
N ILE A 249 -21.52 10.55 1.92
CA ILE A 249 -21.33 9.49 2.92
C ILE A 249 -20.34 9.93 4.01
N ILE A 250 -19.21 10.54 3.63
CA ILE A 250 -18.23 11.06 4.58
C ILE A 250 -18.83 12.13 5.47
N MET A 251 -19.60 13.06 4.90
CA MET A 251 -20.27 14.12 5.64
C MET A 251 -21.32 13.57 6.62
N GLU A 252 -22.08 12.55 6.21
CA GLU A 252 -23.09 11.88 7.04
C GLU A 252 -22.47 11.17 8.24
N GLU A 253 -21.41 10.39 8.02
CA GLU A 253 -20.80 9.55 9.07
C GLU A 253 -19.91 10.33 10.03
N TYR A 254 -19.13 11.27 9.51
CA TYR A 254 -18.15 12.01 10.31
C TYR A 254 -18.70 13.31 10.90
N HIS A 255 -19.77 13.86 10.35
CA HIS A 255 -20.34 15.17 10.72
C HIS A 255 -19.31 16.31 10.66
N CYS A 256 -18.43 16.33 9.65
CA CYS A 256 -17.48 17.41 9.45
C CYS A 256 -18.13 18.66 8.86
N GLN A 257 -17.42 19.79 8.90
CA GLN A 257 -17.91 21.07 8.34
C GLN A 257 -17.84 21.13 6.82
N GLY A 258 -17.04 20.25 6.21
CA GLY A 258 -16.90 20.10 4.78
C GLY A 258 -15.93 18.98 4.43
N ALA A 259 -16.15 18.39 3.27
CA ALA A 259 -15.24 17.40 2.67
C ALA A 259 -15.11 17.64 1.17
N ALA A 260 -13.96 17.31 0.60
CA ALA A 260 -13.70 17.43 -0.82
C ALA A 260 -12.74 16.36 -1.30
N LEU A 261 -12.95 15.92 -2.53
CA LEU A 261 -12.02 15.08 -3.29
C LEU A 261 -11.46 15.91 -4.44
N ILE A 262 -10.14 16.02 -4.52
CA ILE A 262 -9.46 16.95 -5.41
C ILE A 262 -8.45 16.16 -6.27
N ASP A 263 -8.56 16.34 -7.59
CA ASP A 263 -7.59 15.88 -8.58
C ASP A 263 -6.90 17.11 -9.16
N ASP A 264 -5.64 17.26 -8.80
CA ASP A 264 -4.82 18.42 -9.13
C ASP A 264 -5.52 19.74 -8.78
N MET A 265 -5.95 20.54 -9.74
CA MET A 265 -6.62 21.83 -9.53
C MET A 265 -8.15 21.73 -9.59
N LYS A 266 -8.71 20.52 -9.76
CA LYS A 266 -10.14 20.31 -9.97
C LYS A 266 -10.77 19.59 -8.79
N PHE A 267 -11.88 20.14 -8.30
CA PHE A 267 -12.75 19.37 -7.43
C PHE A 267 -13.47 18.27 -8.24
N LEU A 268 -13.20 17.02 -7.92
CA LEU A 268 -14.00 15.89 -8.39
C LEU A 268 -15.36 15.92 -7.71
N ALA A 269 -15.36 16.12 -6.38
CA ALA A 269 -16.56 16.36 -5.59
C ALA A 269 -16.22 17.22 -4.38
N ARG A 270 -17.23 17.93 -3.86
CA ARG A 270 -17.12 18.77 -2.66
C ARG A 270 -18.47 18.97 -2.01
N SER A 271 -18.48 19.12 -0.69
CA SER A 271 -19.68 19.39 0.10
C SER A 271 -19.36 20.27 1.32
N GLY A 272 -20.40 20.84 1.93
CA GLY A 272 -20.26 21.74 3.06
C GLY A 272 -19.55 23.04 2.69
N ALA A 273 -18.68 23.52 3.56
CA ALA A 273 -17.99 24.82 3.39
C ALA A 273 -17.08 24.89 2.14
N PHE A 274 -16.66 23.75 1.57
CA PHE A 274 -15.90 23.75 0.32
C PHE A 274 -16.73 24.13 -0.91
N SER A 275 -18.07 24.15 -0.82
CA SER A 275 -18.95 24.45 -1.96
C SER A 275 -18.72 25.84 -2.55
N SER A 276 -18.30 26.81 -1.74
CA SER A 276 -18.01 28.19 -2.17
C SER A 276 -16.58 28.43 -2.67
N ILE A 277 -15.68 27.47 -2.54
CA ILE A 277 -14.26 27.64 -2.86
C ILE A 277 -14.01 27.41 -4.35
N VAL A 278 -13.21 28.28 -4.97
CA VAL A 278 -12.73 28.14 -6.35
C VAL A 278 -11.20 28.08 -6.31
N LEU A 279 -10.62 27.03 -6.84
CA LEU A 279 -9.17 26.86 -6.96
C LEU A 279 -8.70 27.40 -8.31
N THR A 280 -7.60 28.18 -8.28
CA THR A 280 -6.90 28.72 -9.44
C THR A 280 -5.40 28.55 -9.22
N GLU A 281 -4.60 28.70 -10.27
CA GLU A 281 -3.12 28.66 -10.14
C GLU A 281 -2.57 29.63 -9.11
N ASN A 282 -3.18 30.83 -9.02
CA ASN A 282 -2.71 31.88 -8.13
C ASN A 282 -3.09 31.67 -6.66
N ASN A 283 -4.11 30.83 -6.37
CA ASN A 283 -4.58 30.59 -5.01
C ASN A 283 -4.49 29.11 -4.59
N TYR A 284 -3.68 28.32 -5.29
CA TYR A 284 -3.56 26.88 -5.00
C TYR A 284 -3.04 26.64 -3.59
N PRO A 285 -3.78 25.86 -2.74
CA PRO A 285 -3.45 25.71 -1.33
C PRO A 285 -2.09 25.01 -1.13
N ARG A 286 -1.22 25.60 -0.32
CA ARG A 286 0.07 25.00 0.05
C ARG A 286 -0.08 23.62 0.68
N LEU A 287 -1.15 23.43 1.46
CA LEU A 287 -1.49 22.15 2.04
C LEU A 287 -1.61 21.04 0.99
N LEU A 288 -2.27 21.31 -0.13
CA LEU A 288 -2.42 20.35 -1.24
C LEU A 288 -1.10 20.07 -1.92
N SER A 289 -0.32 21.12 -2.20
CA SER A 289 1.03 20.97 -2.77
C SER A 289 1.91 20.09 -1.88
N ALA A 290 1.93 20.35 -0.57
CA ALA A 290 2.69 19.58 0.40
C ALA A 290 2.20 18.12 0.47
N THR A 291 0.88 17.89 0.49
CA THR A 291 0.29 16.55 0.51
C THR A 291 0.72 15.73 -0.71
N LYS A 292 0.70 16.33 -1.90
CA LYS A 292 1.13 15.67 -3.15
C LYS A 292 2.63 15.41 -3.20
N THR A 293 3.44 16.41 -2.85
CA THR A 293 4.91 16.30 -2.91
C THR A 293 5.45 15.26 -1.94
N PHE A 294 4.99 15.29 -0.70
CA PHE A 294 5.48 14.40 0.34
C PHE A 294 4.70 13.09 0.44
N LYS A 295 3.59 12.96 -0.27
CA LYS A 295 2.71 11.77 -0.26
C LYS A 295 2.31 11.34 1.15
N THR A 296 2.10 12.30 2.04
CA THR A 296 1.75 12.09 3.45
C THR A 296 0.57 12.97 3.84
N THR A 297 -0.21 12.51 4.81
CA THR A 297 -1.29 13.33 5.39
C THR A 297 -0.73 14.57 6.05
N ARG A 298 -1.33 15.70 5.77
CA ARG A 298 -0.94 17.02 6.26
C ARG A 298 -2.11 17.73 6.95
N ILE A 299 -1.78 18.55 7.93
CA ILE A 299 -2.72 19.38 8.65
C ILE A 299 -2.29 20.84 8.53
N SER A 300 -3.23 21.72 8.24
CA SER A 300 -2.99 23.15 8.24
C SER A 300 -3.91 23.85 9.25
N ARG A 301 -3.31 24.67 10.10
CA ARG A 301 -3.99 25.43 11.18
C ARG A 301 -3.94 26.93 10.95
N VAL A 302 -3.00 27.40 10.16
CA VAL A 302 -2.72 28.81 9.92
C VAL A 302 -2.69 29.04 8.41
N PRO A 303 -3.59 29.85 7.90
CA PRO A 303 -3.63 30.17 6.48
C PRO A 303 -2.68 31.30 6.14
N LEU A 304 -2.24 31.33 4.89
CA LEU A 304 -1.73 32.53 4.26
C LEU A 304 -2.90 33.26 3.59
N PRO A 305 -2.91 34.59 3.56
CA PRO A 305 -3.99 35.36 2.92
C PRO A 305 -4.23 35.01 1.45
N GLU A 306 -3.20 34.54 0.75
CA GLU A 306 -3.21 34.15 -0.66
C GLU A 306 -3.72 32.71 -0.90
N ASP A 307 -3.89 31.92 0.16
CA ASP A 307 -4.30 30.52 0.08
C ASP A 307 -5.81 30.43 -0.22
N GLY A 308 -6.19 29.65 -1.23
CA GLY A 308 -7.59 29.47 -1.63
C GLY A 308 -8.49 28.90 -0.54
N PHE A 309 -7.92 28.27 0.47
CA PHE A 309 -8.65 27.80 1.66
C PHE A 309 -8.72 28.82 2.79
N TYR A 310 -8.12 30.01 2.62
CA TYR A 310 -8.07 31.06 3.66
C TYR A 310 -9.42 31.33 4.35
N PRO A 311 -10.55 31.46 3.63
CA PRO A 311 -11.85 31.75 4.26
C PRO A 311 -12.33 30.66 5.22
N LEU A 312 -11.82 29.41 5.08
CA LEU A 312 -12.27 28.26 5.86
C LEU A 312 -11.60 28.15 7.22
N TYR A 313 -10.46 28.81 7.42
CA TYR A 313 -9.63 28.63 8.63
C TYR A 313 -10.11 29.36 9.89
N LYS A 314 -11.10 30.23 9.80
CA LYS A 314 -11.53 31.06 10.93
C LYS A 314 -11.86 30.23 12.17
N GLU A 315 -12.65 29.17 12.01
CA GLU A 315 -13.07 28.27 13.10
C GLU A 315 -12.67 26.82 12.89
N ASN A 316 -11.94 26.52 11.81
CA ASN A 316 -11.68 25.16 11.40
C ASN A 316 -10.19 24.93 11.14
N VAL A 317 -9.87 23.65 11.04
CA VAL A 317 -8.57 23.10 10.63
C VAL A 317 -8.80 22.22 9.41
N ILE A 318 -7.90 22.27 8.46
CA ILE A 318 -7.98 21.46 7.24
C ILE A 318 -6.97 20.32 7.34
N ILE A 319 -7.45 19.10 7.10
CA ILE A 319 -6.66 17.89 7.01
C ILE A 319 -6.72 17.42 5.56
N SER A 320 -5.57 17.14 4.96
CA SER A 320 -5.45 16.62 3.60
C SER A 320 -4.67 15.32 3.62
N ALA A 321 -5.25 14.23 3.10
CA ALA A 321 -4.60 12.94 2.94
C ALA A 321 -4.47 12.57 1.46
N PRO A 322 -3.33 12.02 1.03
CA PRO A 322 -3.12 11.58 -0.33
C PRO A 322 -3.77 10.22 -0.57
N ILE A 323 -4.49 10.08 -1.68
CA ILE A 323 -4.93 8.80 -2.24
C ILE A 323 -3.95 8.49 -3.37
N LEU A 324 -3.05 7.54 -3.13
CA LEU A 324 -1.98 7.18 -4.06
C LEU A 324 -2.51 6.19 -5.09
N LEU A 325 -2.50 6.57 -6.36
CA LEU A 325 -2.90 5.76 -7.50
C LEU A 325 -1.67 5.31 -8.30
N ASP A 326 -1.87 4.39 -9.22
CA ASP A 326 -0.81 3.93 -10.12
C ASP A 326 -0.35 5.07 -11.05
N GLU A 327 0.80 4.91 -11.72
CA GLU A 327 1.45 5.93 -12.57
C GLU A 327 1.84 7.24 -11.84
N GLY A 328 1.87 7.23 -10.50
CA GLY A 328 2.26 8.41 -9.70
C GLY A 328 1.16 9.46 -9.55
N LYS A 329 -0.05 9.19 -10.00
CA LYS A 329 -1.20 10.05 -9.79
C LYS A 329 -1.59 10.10 -8.31
N VAL A 330 -1.89 11.29 -7.80
CA VAL A 330 -2.26 11.51 -6.41
C VAL A 330 -3.53 12.35 -6.34
N LEU A 331 -4.61 11.74 -5.83
CA LEU A 331 -5.79 12.50 -5.44
C LEU A 331 -5.65 12.98 -3.99
N ALA A 332 -6.28 14.07 -3.64
CA ALA A 332 -6.32 14.57 -2.27
C ALA A 332 -7.73 14.45 -1.69
N LEU A 333 -7.85 13.69 -0.58
CA LEU A 333 -9.03 13.74 0.28
C LEU A 333 -8.82 14.85 1.30
N VAL A 334 -9.68 15.85 1.29
CA VAL A 334 -9.59 17.03 2.15
C VAL A 334 -10.80 17.11 3.05
N MET A 335 -10.59 17.28 4.34
CA MET A 335 -11.64 17.42 5.33
C MET A 335 -11.45 18.67 6.16
N LEU A 336 -12.58 19.33 6.45
CA LEU A 336 -12.66 20.50 7.31
C LEU A 336 -13.22 20.10 8.67
N VAL A 337 -12.37 20.17 9.68
CA VAL A 337 -12.69 19.77 11.05
C VAL A 337 -12.72 21.00 11.94
N LYS A 338 -13.66 21.06 12.87
CA LYS A 338 -13.78 22.16 13.82
C LYS A 338 -12.52 22.27 14.68
N LYS A 339 -12.03 23.49 14.94
CA LYS A 339 -10.89 23.70 15.84
C LYS A 339 -11.16 23.06 17.19
N ASN A 340 -10.28 22.13 17.55
CA ASN A 340 -10.25 21.50 18.87
C ASN A 340 -9.02 22.01 19.62
N ALA A 341 -9.18 22.26 20.93
CA ALA A 341 -8.10 22.84 21.75
C ALA A 341 -6.92 21.87 21.94
N TYR A 342 -7.10 20.55 21.73
CA TYR A 342 -6.20 19.57 22.34
C TYR A 342 -5.42 18.72 21.34
N SER A 343 -6.09 17.98 20.45
CA SER A 343 -5.43 17.02 19.56
C SER A 343 -6.25 16.78 18.30
N TYR A 344 -5.57 16.62 17.18
CA TYR A 344 -6.16 16.21 15.89
C TYR A 344 -5.72 14.80 15.49
N ARG A 345 -5.03 14.06 16.38
CA ARG A 345 -4.49 12.74 16.07
C ARG A 345 -5.58 11.78 15.58
N ALA A 346 -6.70 11.74 16.29
CA ALA A 346 -7.83 10.89 15.91
C ALA A 346 -8.43 11.29 14.54
N ASP A 347 -8.50 12.59 14.25
CA ASP A 347 -9.02 13.10 12.98
C ASP A 347 -8.06 12.83 11.82
N ILE A 348 -6.75 12.97 12.05
CA ILE A 348 -5.70 12.63 11.08
C ILE A 348 -5.75 11.13 10.76
N GLU A 349 -5.84 10.27 11.78
CA GLU A 349 -5.92 8.82 11.59
C GLU A 349 -7.18 8.41 10.82
N PHE A 350 -8.32 9.06 11.07
CA PHE A 350 -9.54 8.84 10.29
C PHE A 350 -9.33 9.14 8.80
N VAL A 351 -8.85 10.36 8.48
CA VAL A 351 -8.67 10.79 7.09
C VAL A 351 -7.63 9.95 6.37
N THR A 352 -6.52 9.63 7.07
CA THR A 352 -5.44 8.79 6.54
C THR A 352 -5.92 7.37 6.27
N GLY A 353 -6.63 6.78 7.23
CA GLY A 353 -7.19 5.42 7.09
C GLY A 353 -8.17 5.33 5.94
N LEU A 354 -9.04 6.33 5.78
CA LEU A 354 -10.00 6.40 4.69
C LEU A 354 -9.30 6.56 3.33
N ALA A 355 -8.31 7.45 3.23
CA ALA A 355 -7.55 7.68 2.01
C ALA A 355 -6.77 6.42 1.57
N ASN A 356 -6.13 5.73 2.52
CA ASN A 356 -5.41 4.48 2.26
C ASN A 356 -6.36 3.37 1.78
N HIS A 357 -7.53 3.24 2.40
CA HIS A 357 -8.53 2.27 1.96
C HIS A 357 -9.04 2.58 0.55
N PHE A 358 -9.30 3.85 0.24
CA PHE A 358 -9.72 4.27 -1.09
C PHE A 358 -8.66 3.95 -2.14
N ALA A 359 -7.38 4.25 -1.86
CA ALA A 359 -6.28 3.91 -2.76
C ALA A 359 -6.23 2.40 -3.05
N MET A 360 -6.38 1.57 -2.02
CA MET A 360 -6.38 0.12 -2.16
C MET A 360 -7.57 -0.38 -2.97
N GLN A 361 -8.78 0.12 -2.72
CA GLN A 361 -9.99 -0.31 -3.44
C GLN A 361 -10.00 0.11 -4.91
N ILE A 362 -9.53 1.33 -5.21
CA ILE A 362 -9.38 1.80 -6.60
C ILE A 362 -8.41 0.88 -7.34
N LYS A 363 -7.26 0.58 -6.74
CA LYS A 363 -6.26 -0.31 -7.33
C LYS A 363 -6.80 -1.73 -7.57
N LEU A 364 -7.53 -2.29 -6.61
CA LEU A 364 -8.17 -3.61 -6.78
C LEU A 364 -9.17 -3.60 -7.95
N SER A 365 -10.00 -2.56 -8.06
CA SER A 365 -10.95 -2.40 -9.17
C SER A 365 -10.26 -2.29 -10.54
N GLU A 366 -9.12 -1.61 -10.61
CA GLU A 366 -8.31 -1.53 -11.83
C GLU A 366 -7.71 -2.88 -12.22
N MET A 367 -7.14 -3.61 -11.25
CA MET A 367 -6.62 -4.95 -11.49
C MET A 367 -7.70 -5.93 -11.99
N GLU A 368 -8.92 -5.87 -11.44
CA GLU A 368 -10.04 -6.70 -11.90
C GLU A 368 -10.44 -6.36 -13.33
N LYS A 369 -10.47 -5.07 -13.71
CA LYS A 369 -10.73 -4.66 -15.09
C LYS A 369 -9.67 -5.17 -16.06
N GLN A 370 -8.39 -5.01 -15.72
CA GLN A 370 -7.27 -5.50 -16.55
C GLN A 370 -7.33 -7.02 -16.73
N LYS A 371 -7.63 -7.76 -15.67
CA LYS A 371 -7.79 -9.22 -15.72
C LYS A 371 -8.94 -9.64 -16.66
N GLU A 372 -10.07 -8.93 -16.59
CA GLU A 372 -11.21 -9.23 -17.46
C GLU A 372 -10.92 -8.87 -18.94
N GLU A 373 -10.19 -7.78 -19.20
CA GLU A 373 -9.75 -7.43 -20.55
C GLU A 373 -8.76 -8.45 -21.12
N LEU A 374 -7.80 -8.90 -20.30
CA LEU A 374 -6.87 -9.96 -20.68
C LEU A 374 -7.62 -11.25 -21.04
N ARG A 375 -8.55 -11.67 -20.18
CA ARG A 375 -9.38 -12.85 -20.44
C ARG A 375 -10.18 -12.73 -21.73
N LYS A 376 -10.75 -11.55 -22.01
CA LYS A 376 -11.47 -11.31 -23.29
C LYS A 376 -10.53 -11.37 -24.49
N ALA A 377 -9.30 -10.85 -24.35
CA ALA A 377 -8.29 -10.93 -25.39
C ALA A 377 -7.85 -12.38 -25.64
N GLU A 378 -7.63 -13.17 -24.60
CA GLU A 378 -7.33 -14.61 -24.70
C GLU A 378 -8.45 -15.37 -25.41
N LEU A 379 -9.70 -15.14 -24.99
CA LEU A 379 -10.85 -15.78 -25.66
C LEU A 379 -10.96 -15.41 -27.15
N ARG A 380 -10.71 -14.14 -27.51
CA ARG A 380 -10.69 -13.70 -28.90
C ARG A 380 -9.57 -14.39 -29.70
N THR A 381 -8.39 -14.53 -29.07
CA THR A 381 -7.25 -15.22 -29.68
C THR A 381 -7.58 -16.70 -29.96
N LEU A 382 -8.14 -17.40 -28.95
CA LEU A 382 -8.60 -18.79 -29.13
C LEU A 382 -9.67 -18.92 -30.19
N GLN A 383 -10.67 -18.03 -30.23
CA GLN A 383 -11.70 -18.01 -31.26
C GLN A 383 -11.15 -17.74 -32.69
N SER A 384 -10.09 -16.93 -32.78
CA SER A 384 -9.47 -16.61 -34.08
C SER A 384 -8.65 -17.76 -34.68
N GLN A 385 -8.30 -18.77 -33.89
CA GLN A 385 -7.58 -19.98 -34.34
C GLN A 385 -8.50 -20.91 -35.15
N ILE A 386 -9.82 -20.83 -34.97
CA ILE A 386 -10.78 -21.57 -35.77
C ILE A 386 -11.13 -20.73 -37.02
N ASN A 387 -10.79 -21.22 -38.21
CA ASN A 387 -11.22 -20.57 -39.46
C ASN A 387 -12.73 -20.80 -39.70
N PRO A 388 -13.62 -19.79 -39.43
CA PRO A 388 -15.06 -20.02 -39.53
C PRO A 388 -15.50 -20.33 -40.96
N HIS A 389 -14.81 -19.75 -41.93
CA HIS A 389 -15.13 -19.93 -43.34
C HIS A 389 -14.85 -21.37 -43.80
N PHE A 390 -13.74 -21.96 -43.36
CA PHE A 390 -13.44 -23.36 -43.62
C PHE A 390 -14.50 -24.29 -42.99
N LEU A 391 -14.89 -24.02 -41.75
CA LEU A 391 -15.92 -24.81 -41.06
C LEU A 391 -17.26 -24.80 -41.81
N PHE A 392 -17.77 -23.60 -42.18
CA PHE A 392 -19.02 -23.48 -42.90
C PHE A 392 -18.96 -24.17 -44.27
N ASN A 393 -17.87 -24.04 -45.01
CA ASN A 393 -17.69 -24.67 -46.30
C ASN A 393 -17.63 -26.20 -46.20
N SER A 394 -16.90 -26.74 -45.22
CA SER A 394 -16.83 -28.18 -44.96
C SER A 394 -18.21 -28.76 -44.62
N LEU A 395 -18.97 -28.10 -43.72
CA LEU A 395 -20.32 -28.52 -43.35
C LEU A 395 -21.29 -28.49 -44.55
N ASN A 396 -21.20 -27.47 -45.39
CA ASN A 396 -22.01 -27.38 -46.62
C ASN A 396 -21.66 -28.52 -47.58
N THR A 397 -20.38 -28.82 -47.77
CA THR A 397 -19.89 -29.93 -48.60
C THR A 397 -20.38 -31.26 -48.05
N ILE A 398 -20.28 -31.51 -46.76
CA ILE A 398 -20.78 -32.73 -46.11
C ILE A 398 -22.29 -32.86 -46.29
N SER A 399 -23.06 -31.76 -46.10
CA SER A 399 -24.50 -31.71 -46.28
C SER A 399 -24.91 -32.07 -47.70
N TYR A 400 -24.16 -31.61 -48.69
CA TYR A 400 -24.38 -32.01 -50.10
C TYR A 400 -24.20 -33.52 -50.29
N PHE A 401 -23.08 -34.09 -49.81
CA PHE A 401 -22.78 -35.52 -49.94
C PHE A 401 -23.72 -36.42 -49.12
N CYS A 402 -24.36 -35.93 -48.05
CA CYS A 402 -25.37 -36.69 -47.34
C CYS A 402 -26.52 -37.18 -48.22
N ARG A 403 -26.85 -36.44 -49.32
CA ARG A 403 -27.90 -36.82 -50.27
C ARG A 403 -27.35 -37.64 -51.42
N GLU A 404 -26.19 -37.30 -51.95
CA GLU A 404 -25.63 -37.88 -53.17
C GLU A 404 -24.83 -39.17 -52.90
N LYS A 405 -23.99 -39.17 -51.82
CA LYS A 405 -23.07 -40.25 -51.48
C LYS A 405 -22.89 -40.34 -49.96
N PRO A 406 -23.82 -40.99 -49.22
CA PRO A 406 -23.80 -41.02 -47.75
C PRO A 406 -22.48 -41.55 -47.14
N GLU A 407 -21.85 -42.54 -47.74
CA GLU A 407 -20.57 -43.09 -47.26
C GLU A 407 -19.45 -42.03 -47.33
N LYS A 408 -19.42 -41.23 -48.41
CA LYS A 408 -18.48 -40.14 -48.56
C LYS A 408 -18.72 -39.04 -47.52
N ALA A 409 -19.99 -38.72 -47.24
CA ALA A 409 -20.34 -37.76 -46.19
C ALA A 409 -19.83 -38.23 -44.83
N ARG A 410 -19.94 -39.54 -44.51
CA ARG A 410 -19.40 -40.10 -43.28
C ARG A 410 -17.87 -39.99 -43.19
N GLU A 411 -17.14 -40.28 -44.28
CA GLU A 411 -15.67 -40.10 -44.33
C GLU A 411 -15.30 -38.63 -44.06
N LEU A 412 -15.97 -37.68 -44.70
CA LEU A 412 -15.71 -36.25 -44.55
C LEU A 412 -16.04 -35.74 -43.14
N LEU A 413 -17.09 -36.27 -42.51
CA LEU A 413 -17.42 -35.96 -41.13
C LEU A 413 -16.32 -36.41 -40.14
N LEU A 414 -15.78 -37.61 -40.37
CA LEU A 414 -14.65 -38.14 -39.59
C LEU A 414 -13.39 -37.30 -39.82
N ALA A 415 -13.12 -36.90 -41.07
CA ALA A 415 -12.00 -36.02 -41.39
C ALA A 415 -12.15 -34.64 -40.73
N LEU A 416 -13.36 -34.07 -40.73
CA LEU A 416 -13.64 -32.79 -40.05
C LEU A 416 -13.43 -32.91 -38.53
N SER A 417 -13.91 -34.01 -37.94
CA SER A 417 -13.71 -34.28 -36.51
C SER A 417 -12.21 -34.43 -36.15
N SER A 418 -11.44 -35.14 -36.98
CA SER A 418 -9.99 -35.28 -36.79
C SER A 418 -9.27 -33.94 -36.91
N TYR A 419 -9.60 -33.12 -37.91
CA TYR A 419 -9.06 -31.79 -38.13
C TYR A 419 -9.28 -30.87 -36.92
N PHE A 420 -10.50 -30.84 -36.34
CA PHE A 420 -10.76 -30.02 -35.16
C PHE A 420 -10.12 -30.57 -33.88
N ARG A 421 -10.05 -31.89 -33.76
CA ARG A 421 -9.38 -32.50 -32.58
C ARG A 421 -7.90 -32.12 -32.53
N SER A 422 -7.20 -32.18 -33.66
CA SER A 422 -5.79 -31.78 -33.73
C SER A 422 -5.56 -30.31 -33.39
N MET A 423 -6.49 -29.42 -33.75
CA MET A 423 -6.37 -27.99 -33.37
C MET A 423 -6.67 -27.69 -31.90
N LEU A 424 -7.46 -28.53 -31.21
CA LEU A 424 -7.94 -28.25 -29.85
C LEU A 424 -7.24 -29.08 -28.75
N GLU A 425 -6.82 -30.32 -29.08
CA GLU A 425 -6.28 -31.28 -28.08
C GLU A 425 -4.74 -31.42 -28.10
N ASP A 426 -4.09 -31.17 -29.25
CA ASP A 426 -2.64 -31.30 -29.35
C ASP A 426 -1.94 -30.07 -28.72
N THR A 427 -1.65 -30.18 -27.44
CA THR A 427 -0.89 -29.17 -26.67
C THR A 427 0.62 -29.36 -26.77
N ASP A 428 1.08 -30.47 -27.35
CA ASP A 428 2.52 -30.75 -27.47
C ASP A 428 3.16 -29.81 -28.50
N TYR A 429 4.27 -29.21 -28.10
CA TYR A 429 5.02 -28.26 -28.92
C TYR A 429 5.70 -28.92 -30.13
N MET A 430 6.07 -30.19 -30.00
CA MET A 430 6.71 -31.01 -31.03
C MET A 430 5.92 -32.31 -31.23
N VAL A 431 5.65 -32.64 -32.49
CA VAL A 431 4.93 -33.84 -32.89
C VAL A 431 5.75 -34.62 -33.95
N THR A 432 5.34 -35.87 -34.25
CA THR A 432 5.96 -36.59 -35.36
C THR A 432 5.44 -36.05 -36.70
N LEU A 433 6.26 -36.13 -37.74
CA LEU A 433 5.84 -35.71 -39.07
C LEU A 433 4.69 -36.57 -39.60
N ASP A 434 4.56 -37.83 -39.15
CA ASP A 434 3.39 -38.66 -39.41
C ASP A 434 2.10 -38.01 -38.88
N THR A 435 2.13 -37.52 -37.65
CA THR A 435 0.99 -36.77 -37.05
C THR A 435 0.63 -35.52 -37.86
N GLU A 436 1.61 -34.69 -38.25
CA GLU A 436 1.41 -33.50 -39.09
C GLU A 436 0.81 -33.89 -40.45
N LEU A 437 1.26 -34.95 -41.07
CA LEU A 437 0.69 -35.43 -42.34
C LEU A 437 -0.72 -35.99 -42.20
N GLU A 438 -1.07 -36.57 -41.04
CA GLU A 438 -2.47 -36.96 -40.77
C GLU A 438 -3.39 -35.71 -40.69
N HIS A 439 -2.92 -34.63 -40.05
CA HIS A 439 -3.67 -33.37 -40.02
C HIS A 439 -3.85 -32.77 -41.41
N VAL A 440 -2.79 -32.76 -42.21
CA VAL A 440 -2.84 -32.32 -43.63
C VAL A 440 -3.77 -33.19 -44.44
N LYS A 441 -3.73 -34.52 -44.30
CA LYS A 441 -4.64 -35.45 -45.00
C LYS A 441 -6.12 -35.18 -44.69
N ALA A 442 -6.43 -34.94 -43.39
CA ALA A 442 -7.80 -34.61 -43.00
C ALA A 442 -8.29 -33.30 -43.65
N TYR A 443 -7.43 -32.27 -43.67
CA TYR A 443 -7.70 -31.00 -44.35
C TYR A 443 -7.89 -31.19 -45.89
N THR A 444 -6.94 -31.86 -46.53
CA THR A 444 -6.95 -32.06 -47.99
C THR A 444 -8.15 -32.85 -48.47
N MET A 445 -8.59 -33.87 -47.70
CA MET A 445 -9.80 -34.66 -48.00
C MET A 445 -11.06 -33.77 -48.05
N LEU A 446 -11.18 -32.80 -47.15
CA LEU A 446 -12.30 -31.85 -47.14
C LEU A 446 -12.25 -30.88 -48.31
N GLU A 447 -11.08 -30.34 -48.65
CA GLU A 447 -10.92 -29.39 -49.76
C GLU A 447 -11.06 -30.09 -51.13
N GLU A 448 -10.52 -31.30 -51.32
CA GLU A 448 -10.73 -32.08 -52.52
C GLU A 448 -12.22 -32.45 -52.75
N ALA A 449 -12.95 -32.78 -51.69
CA ALA A 449 -14.38 -33.02 -51.76
C ALA A 449 -15.15 -31.75 -52.11
N ARG A 450 -14.71 -30.59 -51.66
CA ARG A 450 -15.32 -29.29 -51.96
C ARG A 450 -15.11 -28.83 -53.40
N PHE A 451 -13.88 -29.00 -53.89
CA PHE A 451 -13.49 -28.52 -55.21
C PHE A 451 -13.57 -29.58 -56.30
N GLU A 452 -13.82 -30.85 -55.93
CA GLU A 452 -13.94 -32.01 -56.80
C GLU A 452 -12.83 -32.08 -57.89
N LYS A 453 -13.19 -32.16 -59.16
CA LYS A 453 -12.22 -32.27 -60.27
C LYS A 453 -11.35 -31.05 -60.51
N ARG A 454 -11.56 -29.96 -59.75
CA ARG A 454 -10.79 -28.72 -59.88
C ARG A 454 -9.50 -28.70 -59.04
N LEU A 455 -9.38 -29.59 -58.05
CA LEU A 455 -8.24 -29.68 -57.17
C LEU A 455 -7.74 -31.11 -57.06
N SER A 456 -6.46 -31.29 -57.10
CA SER A 456 -5.78 -32.58 -56.87
C SER A 456 -4.60 -32.37 -55.95
N ILE A 457 -4.52 -33.13 -54.85
CA ILE A 457 -3.45 -33.02 -53.85
C ILE A 457 -2.73 -34.37 -53.76
N GLU A 458 -1.41 -34.38 -53.97
CA GLU A 458 -0.57 -35.56 -53.88
C GLU A 458 0.39 -35.44 -52.72
N ILE A 459 0.42 -36.45 -51.83
CA ILE A 459 1.33 -36.47 -50.67
C ILE A 459 2.26 -37.67 -50.84
N ASN A 460 3.57 -37.40 -51.04
CA ASN A 460 4.62 -38.37 -51.23
C ASN A 460 5.58 -38.29 -50.05
N ALA A 461 5.55 -39.24 -49.15
CA ALA A 461 6.38 -39.22 -47.95
C ALA A 461 7.28 -40.45 -47.85
N ASP A 462 8.56 -40.24 -47.63
CA ASP A 462 9.51 -41.27 -47.35
C ASP A 462 9.22 -41.90 -45.97
N PRO A 463 9.05 -43.23 -45.83
CA PRO A 463 8.73 -43.88 -44.56
C PRO A 463 9.72 -43.57 -43.42
N GLU A 464 10.99 -43.39 -43.76
CA GLU A 464 12.02 -43.04 -42.76
C GLU A 464 11.87 -41.61 -42.21
N ALA A 465 11.31 -40.70 -42.99
CA ALA A 465 11.08 -39.31 -42.60
C ALA A 465 9.87 -39.14 -41.67
N LEU A 466 8.90 -40.07 -41.66
CA LEU A 466 7.68 -39.98 -40.84
C LEU A 466 7.95 -39.88 -39.32
N ARG A 467 9.08 -40.42 -38.86
CA ARG A 467 9.47 -40.39 -37.45
C ARG A 467 10.18 -39.08 -37.02
N SER A 468 10.45 -38.18 -37.96
CA SER A 468 11.09 -36.90 -37.64
C SER A 468 10.18 -36.05 -36.75
N CYS A 469 10.75 -35.46 -35.71
CA CYS A 469 10.02 -34.52 -34.85
C CYS A 469 9.99 -33.12 -35.47
N VAL A 470 8.78 -32.56 -35.61
CA VAL A 470 8.53 -31.24 -36.17
C VAL A 470 7.67 -30.43 -35.22
N PRO A 471 7.74 -29.10 -35.27
CA PRO A 471 6.81 -28.27 -34.50
C PRO A 471 5.36 -28.53 -34.96
N ASN A 472 4.46 -28.64 -34.00
CA ASN A 472 3.04 -28.87 -34.26
C ASN A 472 2.43 -27.75 -35.16
N LEU A 473 1.58 -28.07 -36.12
CA LEU A 473 0.95 -27.16 -37.07
C LEU A 473 1.96 -26.33 -37.90
N ILE A 474 3.09 -26.97 -38.32
CA ILE A 474 4.10 -26.30 -39.17
C ILE A 474 3.83 -26.51 -40.67
N LEU A 475 3.30 -27.67 -41.06
CA LEU A 475 3.06 -28.03 -42.46
C LEU A 475 1.69 -27.55 -42.92
N GLN A 476 0.68 -27.65 -42.10
CA GLN A 476 -0.70 -27.31 -42.44
C GLN A 476 -0.86 -25.89 -43.01
N PRO A 477 -0.32 -24.79 -42.41
CA PRO A 477 -0.48 -23.44 -42.95
C PRO A 477 0.13 -23.25 -44.36
N ILE A 478 1.17 -24.02 -44.66
CA ILE A 478 1.82 -23.96 -45.97
C ILE A 478 0.95 -24.65 -47.01
N VAL A 479 0.38 -25.82 -46.68
CA VAL A 479 -0.55 -26.54 -47.57
C VAL A 479 -1.84 -25.74 -47.76
N GLU A 480 -2.39 -25.13 -46.73
CA GLU A 480 -3.54 -24.23 -46.84
C GLU A 480 -3.29 -23.08 -47.83
N ASN A 481 -2.12 -22.44 -47.73
CA ASN A 481 -1.73 -21.38 -48.66
C ASN A 481 -1.55 -21.90 -50.10
N ALA A 482 -0.91 -23.05 -50.27
CA ALA A 482 -0.73 -23.67 -51.58
C ALA A 482 -2.08 -24.02 -52.24
N VAL A 483 -3.09 -24.46 -51.47
CA VAL A 483 -4.45 -24.71 -51.97
C VAL A 483 -5.15 -23.40 -52.30
N HIS A 484 -5.29 -22.48 -51.34
CA HIS A 484 -6.16 -21.31 -51.52
C HIS A 484 -5.55 -20.19 -52.37
N HIS A 485 -4.26 -19.92 -52.19
CA HIS A 485 -3.54 -18.83 -52.87
C HIS A 485 -2.73 -19.29 -54.06
N GLY A 486 -2.41 -20.58 -54.12
CA GLY A 486 -1.75 -21.21 -55.26
C GLY A 486 -2.77 -21.88 -56.20
N ALA A 487 -3.02 -23.17 -56.00
CA ALA A 487 -3.74 -24.06 -56.92
C ALA A 487 -5.14 -23.57 -57.30
N MET A 488 -5.91 -22.98 -56.37
CA MET A 488 -7.27 -22.51 -56.62
C MET A 488 -7.36 -21.15 -57.31
N GLN A 489 -6.25 -20.41 -57.42
CA GLN A 489 -6.17 -19.14 -58.17
C GLN A 489 -5.79 -19.35 -59.64
N ARG A 490 -5.56 -20.58 -60.06
CA ARG A 490 -5.27 -20.92 -61.46
C ARG A 490 -6.46 -20.61 -62.36
N GLU A 491 -6.25 -19.82 -63.43
CA GLU A 491 -7.32 -19.41 -64.31
C GLU A 491 -7.88 -20.55 -65.14
N LYS A 492 -7.06 -21.52 -65.60
CA LYS A 492 -7.45 -22.63 -66.41
C LYS A 492 -6.79 -23.94 -66.00
N GLY A 493 -7.57 -25.04 -65.97
CA GLY A 493 -7.08 -26.38 -65.66
C GLY A 493 -7.30 -26.81 -64.23
N VAL A 494 -6.73 -27.95 -63.87
CA VAL A 494 -6.80 -28.50 -62.51
C VAL A 494 -5.71 -27.88 -61.64
N GLY A 495 -6.10 -27.31 -60.48
CA GLY A 495 -5.16 -26.91 -59.47
C GLY A 495 -4.49 -28.14 -58.86
N LYS A 496 -3.16 -28.13 -58.78
CA LYS A 496 -2.40 -29.23 -58.25
C LYS A 496 -1.50 -28.77 -57.10
N VAL A 497 -1.54 -29.51 -55.99
CA VAL A 497 -0.60 -29.32 -54.86
C VAL A 497 0.14 -30.65 -54.65
N ILE A 498 1.47 -30.60 -54.52
CA ILE A 498 2.30 -31.77 -54.26
C ILE A 498 3.07 -31.50 -52.95
N VAL A 499 2.93 -32.40 -52.00
CA VAL A 499 3.72 -32.40 -50.76
C VAL A 499 4.74 -33.53 -50.85
N ASN A 500 6.02 -33.21 -50.97
CA ASN A 500 7.08 -34.17 -50.98
C ASN A 500 7.89 -34.12 -49.68
N VAL A 501 8.03 -35.26 -49.04
CA VAL A 501 8.81 -35.41 -47.81
C VAL A 501 9.93 -36.42 -48.06
N LYS A 502 11.16 -35.99 -47.94
CA LYS A 502 12.33 -36.81 -48.18
C LYS A 502 13.28 -36.82 -46.97
N ARG A 503 13.80 -38.00 -46.66
CA ARG A 503 14.89 -38.15 -45.69
C ARG A 503 16.23 -37.80 -46.33
N GLU A 504 16.98 -36.92 -45.72
CA GLU A 504 18.37 -36.60 -46.07
C GLU A 504 19.33 -37.09 -44.93
N GLU A 505 20.62 -37.05 -45.12
CA GLU A 505 21.61 -37.64 -44.19
C GLU A 505 21.50 -37.06 -42.78
N ARG A 506 21.17 -35.77 -42.60
CA ARG A 506 21.11 -35.06 -41.30
C ARG A 506 19.88 -34.18 -41.15
N SER A 507 18.92 -34.30 -42.04
CA SER A 507 17.71 -33.45 -42.02
C SER A 507 16.54 -34.19 -42.73
N THR A 508 15.36 -33.67 -42.49
CA THR A 508 14.17 -34.03 -43.28
C THR A 508 13.78 -32.82 -44.10
N ARG A 509 13.76 -33.00 -45.41
CA ARG A 509 13.32 -31.98 -46.38
C ARG A 509 11.87 -32.16 -46.71
N ILE A 510 11.10 -31.06 -46.66
CA ILE A 510 9.67 -30.97 -47.00
C ILE A 510 9.52 -29.90 -48.05
N ASP A 511 8.97 -30.28 -49.22
CA ASP A 511 8.68 -29.40 -50.34
C ASP A 511 7.17 -29.39 -50.54
N VAL A 512 6.53 -28.19 -50.55
CA VAL A 512 5.11 -27.98 -50.89
C VAL A 512 5.05 -27.16 -52.18
N ILE A 513 4.58 -27.82 -53.25
CA ILE A 513 4.61 -27.27 -54.59
C ILE A 513 3.18 -27.09 -55.08
N ASP A 514 2.82 -25.90 -55.52
CA ASP A 514 1.57 -25.63 -56.22
C ASP A 514 1.81 -25.20 -57.67
N ASN A 515 0.76 -25.34 -58.50
CA ASN A 515 0.78 -24.93 -59.90
C ASN A 515 -0.04 -23.64 -60.13
N GLY A 516 -0.12 -22.77 -59.15
CA GLY A 516 -0.85 -21.51 -59.21
C GLY A 516 -0.14 -20.40 -60.00
N PRO A 517 -0.59 -19.13 -59.86
CA PRO A 517 -0.02 -17.99 -60.59
C PRO A 517 1.29 -17.48 -59.99
N GLY A 518 1.82 -18.15 -58.97
CA GLY A 518 2.98 -17.70 -58.20
C GLY A 518 2.64 -16.72 -57.09
N MET A 519 3.66 -16.29 -56.35
CA MET A 519 3.56 -15.41 -55.20
C MET A 519 4.10 -14.01 -55.54
N ASP A 520 3.40 -12.96 -55.12
CA ASP A 520 3.89 -11.56 -55.25
C ASP A 520 5.23 -11.40 -54.58
N TYR A 521 6.18 -10.81 -55.27
CA TYR A 521 7.53 -10.55 -54.81
C TYR A 521 7.58 -9.76 -53.49
N ARG A 522 6.60 -8.86 -53.25
CA ARG A 522 6.46 -8.09 -52.01
C ARG A 522 6.17 -8.99 -50.80
N ILE A 523 5.37 -10.04 -50.99
CA ILE A 523 5.07 -11.02 -49.95
C ILE A 523 6.34 -11.82 -49.60
N VAL A 524 7.05 -12.27 -50.65
CA VAL A 524 8.34 -12.99 -50.43
C VAL A 524 9.35 -12.11 -49.70
N GLN A 525 9.45 -10.84 -50.12
CA GLN A 525 10.37 -9.89 -49.45
C GLN A 525 9.99 -9.62 -47.99
N SER A 526 8.70 -9.52 -47.65
CA SER A 526 8.25 -9.31 -46.28
C SER A 526 8.55 -10.51 -45.38
N LEU A 527 8.50 -11.72 -45.88
CA LEU A 527 8.86 -12.94 -45.14
C LEU A 527 10.33 -12.96 -44.73
N TYR A 528 11.22 -12.39 -45.55
CA TYR A 528 12.67 -12.32 -45.26
C TYR A 528 13.06 -11.01 -44.58
N GLY A 529 12.33 -9.93 -44.76
CA GLY A 529 12.66 -8.57 -44.22
C GLY A 529 12.03 -8.22 -42.88
N GLY A 530 11.07 -8.99 -42.37
CA GLY A 530 10.41 -8.77 -41.09
C GLY A 530 9.39 -7.60 -41.04
N GLU A 531 9.08 -6.94 -42.16
CA GLU A 531 8.04 -5.92 -42.24
C GLU A 531 6.64 -6.54 -42.42
N LYS A 532 5.66 -6.11 -41.64
CA LYS A 532 4.27 -6.57 -41.71
C LYS A 532 3.59 -5.96 -42.95
N VAL A 533 3.22 -6.79 -43.93
CA VAL A 533 2.27 -6.41 -44.96
C VAL A 533 0.85 -6.68 -44.47
N GLU A 534 0.00 -5.65 -44.47
CA GLU A 534 -1.40 -5.76 -44.01
C GLU A 534 -2.16 -6.86 -44.82
N HIS A 535 -2.72 -7.81 -44.09
CA HIS A 535 -3.71 -8.83 -44.55
C HIS A 535 -3.27 -10.04 -45.36
N THR A 536 -1.97 -10.28 -45.65
CA THR A 536 -1.59 -11.48 -46.40
C THR A 536 -0.37 -12.19 -45.76
N GLY A 537 -0.46 -13.50 -45.57
CA GLY A 537 0.71 -14.32 -45.20
C GLY A 537 0.98 -14.54 -43.71
N ILE A 538 0.02 -14.29 -42.81
CA ILE A 538 0.21 -14.47 -41.36
C ILE A 538 0.64 -15.92 -41.03
N GLY A 539 0.06 -16.92 -41.67
CA GLY A 539 0.38 -18.33 -41.48
C GLY A 539 1.84 -18.65 -41.82
N MET A 540 2.29 -18.25 -43.01
CA MET A 540 3.68 -18.48 -43.45
C MET A 540 4.70 -17.66 -42.63
N MET A 541 4.36 -16.42 -42.23
CA MET A 541 5.21 -15.62 -41.39
C MET A 541 5.44 -16.29 -40.00
N ASN A 542 4.37 -16.85 -39.43
CA ASN A 542 4.46 -17.59 -38.18
C ASN A 542 5.33 -18.84 -38.31
N VAL A 543 5.18 -19.59 -39.41
CA VAL A 543 6.04 -20.74 -39.70
C VAL A 543 7.49 -20.32 -39.86
N GLN A 544 7.77 -19.26 -40.63
CA GLN A 544 9.11 -18.71 -40.84
C GLN A 544 9.76 -18.32 -39.51
N GLN A 545 9.08 -17.53 -38.67
CA GLN A 545 9.60 -17.10 -37.38
C GLN A 545 9.83 -18.29 -36.44
N ARG A 546 8.96 -19.28 -36.47
CA ARG A 546 9.06 -20.47 -35.62
C ARG A 546 10.26 -21.33 -36.01
N LEU A 547 10.50 -21.55 -37.31
CA LEU A 547 11.68 -22.28 -37.81
C LEU A 547 12.98 -21.56 -37.44
N ILE A 548 13.04 -20.24 -37.64
CA ILE A 548 14.21 -19.43 -37.30
C ILE A 548 14.49 -19.45 -35.80
N SER A 549 13.44 -19.35 -34.98
CA SER A 549 13.57 -19.37 -33.51
C SER A 549 14.09 -20.71 -32.98
N LEU A 550 13.64 -21.82 -33.56
CA LEU A 550 13.99 -23.17 -33.10
C LEU A 550 15.33 -23.64 -33.62
N TYR A 551 15.58 -23.40 -34.91
CA TYR A 551 16.70 -24.02 -35.62
C TYR A 551 17.75 -23.03 -36.15
N GLY A 552 17.49 -21.74 -36.03
CA GLY A 552 18.36 -20.66 -36.51
C GLY A 552 18.02 -20.16 -37.92
N LYS A 553 18.59 -19.02 -38.30
CA LYS A 553 18.28 -18.30 -39.55
C LYS A 553 18.47 -19.12 -40.83
N SER A 554 19.35 -20.09 -40.84
CA SER A 554 19.62 -20.95 -42.01
C SER A 554 18.53 -21.98 -42.30
N TYR A 555 17.59 -22.19 -41.34
CA TYR A 555 16.49 -23.17 -41.47
C TYR A 555 15.13 -22.50 -41.73
N GLY A 556 15.08 -21.22 -42.03
CA GLY A 556 13.87 -20.56 -42.49
C GLY A 556 13.36 -21.14 -43.81
N LEU A 557 12.08 -20.78 -44.14
CA LEU A 557 11.44 -21.18 -45.40
C LEU A 557 12.28 -20.70 -46.59
N GLN A 558 12.43 -21.54 -47.61
CA GLN A 558 12.97 -21.20 -48.90
C GLN A 558 11.84 -21.22 -49.95
N ILE A 559 11.62 -20.09 -50.62
CA ILE A 559 10.51 -19.90 -51.53
C ILE A 559 11.07 -19.69 -52.95
N VAL A 560 10.67 -20.56 -53.86
CA VAL A 560 10.90 -20.42 -55.30
C VAL A 560 9.56 -20.22 -55.97
N THR A 561 9.35 -19.10 -56.62
CA THR A 561 8.06 -18.76 -57.23
C THR A 561 8.22 -18.27 -58.65
N SER A 562 7.27 -18.63 -59.51
CA SER A 562 7.18 -18.23 -60.94
C SER A 562 5.72 -18.11 -61.34
N GLU A 563 5.43 -17.67 -62.56
CA GLU A 563 4.06 -17.65 -63.12
C GLU A 563 3.44 -19.06 -63.31
N GLU A 564 4.24 -20.14 -63.16
CA GLU A 564 3.79 -21.52 -63.27
C GLU A 564 3.54 -22.18 -61.89
N GLY A 565 3.81 -21.48 -60.77
CA GLY A 565 3.55 -21.97 -59.44
C GLY A 565 4.58 -21.54 -58.38
N THR A 566 4.36 -22.02 -57.15
CA THR A 566 5.25 -21.76 -56.01
C THR A 566 5.73 -23.08 -55.42
N ASP A 567 7.00 -23.12 -55.05
CA ASP A 567 7.65 -24.21 -54.32
C ASP A 567 8.16 -23.64 -52.96
N VAL A 568 7.53 -24.07 -51.88
CA VAL A 568 7.91 -23.70 -50.51
C VAL A 568 8.64 -24.85 -49.87
N ARG A 569 9.90 -24.64 -49.54
CA ARG A 569 10.83 -25.66 -48.96
C ARG A 569 11.16 -25.37 -47.51
N MET A 570 11.19 -26.41 -46.69
CA MET A 570 11.71 -26.37 -45.34
C MET A 570 12.62 -27.54 -45.05
N ASN A 571 13.67 -27.29 -44.28
CA ASN A 571 14.61 -28.34 -43.85
C ASN A 571 14.55 -28.41 -42.33
N ILE A 572 14.26 -29.59 -41.77
CA ILE A 572 14.20 -29.86 -40.35
C ILE A 572 15.42 -30.68 -39.94
N PRO A 573 16.33 -30.17 -39.10
CA PRO A 573 17.53 -30.92 -38.69
C PRO A 573 17.19 -32.01 -37.67
N ASP A 574 17.99 -33.08 -37.66
CA ASP A 574 17.83 -34.23 -36.73
C ASP A 574 18.12 -33.89 -35.27
N SER A 575 18.74 -32.76 -34.98
CA SER A 575 19.33 -32.43 -33.67
C SER A 575 18.37 -31.82 -32.66
N ALA A 576 17.05 -31.92 -32.85
CA ALA A 576 16.06 -31.37 -31.89
C ALA A 576 15.70 -32.30 -30.72
N SER A 577 16.29 -33.48 -30.60
CA SER A 577 15.95 -34.44 -29.52
C SER A 577 16.75 -34.26 -28.21
N GLY A 578 17.57 -33.19 -28.07
CA GLY A 578 18.53 -33.11 -26.95
C GLY A 578 18.53 -31.85 -26.08
N SER A 579 17.82 -30.76 -26.44
CA SER A 579 17.98 -29.48 -25.70
C SER A 579 16.71 -28.84 -25.08
N ALA A 580 15.55 -29.48 -25.16
CA ALA A 580 14.33 -28.98 -24.57
C ALA A 580 13.99 -29.51 -23.17
N GLN A 581 14.95 -30.16 -22.46
CA GLN A 581 14.73 -30.69 -21.11
C GLN A 581 15.60 -30.06 -20.02
N GLN A 582 15.94 -28.78 -20.12
CA GLN A 582 16.50 -28.05 -18.96
C GLN A 582 16.08 -26.59 -19.00
N GLU A 583 14.95 -26.30 -18.37
CA GLU A 583 14.70 -25.09 -17.59
C GLU A 583 13.29 -25.14 -16.98
N LYS A 584 13.12 -26.06 -16.03
CA LYS A 584 12.17 -25.88 -14.95
C LYS A 584 13.01 -25.55 -13.72
N THR A 585 13.21 -24.27 -13.44
CA THR A 585 13.67 -23.78 -12.14
C THR A 585 12.44 -23.41 -11.30
N PRO A 586 12.30 -23.91 -10.07
CA PRO A 586 11.23 -23.47 -9.16
C PRO A 586 11.69 -22.25 -8.39
N GLY A 587 10.86 -21.24 -8.30
CA GLY A 587 10.97 -20.07 -7.46
C GLY A 587 9.59 -19.57 -7.08
#